data_44fa06df366a463342fb00abfea92d33
#
_entry.id   44fa06df366a463342fb00abfea92d33
#
_cell.length_a   1.000
_cell.length_b   1.000
_cell.length_c   1.000
_cell.angle_alpha   90.00
_cell.angle_beta   90.00
_cell.angle_gamma   90.00
#
_symmetry.space_group_name_H-M   'P 1'
#
loop_
_entity.id
_entity.type
_entity.pdbx_description
1 polymer ?
#
loop_
_entity_poly.entity_id
_entity_poly.type
_entity_poly.pdbx_seq_one_letter_code
_entity_poly.pdbx_strand_id
1 'polypeptide(L)'
;TTLGDTTVKLLDNESKLNTGEYWNAEDALYRLSSTNWDNSNSEVLSVFIPGNLDLTPEWISELNTLAQLDFTTPAILAANPDAVAIYFGGVLGQTMYYPNVNLAALVPPDFDITQRPWFVAASPAQNPTKSAAWSDPYLDAATNGLIITVSYPVYDSSGEFRGVQGMDVQLNQITQVVGNLKIGETGHAFLLDKNKRLIAMPAAAYADFGITPDAYPLGNVLDQAV
;
A
#
# COMPACT_ATOMS: atom_id res chain seq x y z
N THR A 1 -13.70 7.30 0.28
CA THR A 1 -12.69 7.66 -0.73
C THR A 1 -12.99 6.94 -2.04
N THR A 2 -12.77 7.59 -3.19
CA THR A 2 -13.21 7.09 -4.51
C THR A 2 -12.78 5.65 -4.80
N LEU A 3 -11.54 5.26 -4.47
CA LEU A 3 -11.07 3.91 -4.74
C LEU A 3 -11.64 2.88 -3.76
N GLY A 4 -11.72 3.20 -2.48
CA GLY A 4 -12.40 2.33 -1.51
C GLY A 4 -13.87 2.12 -1.88
N ASP A 5 -14.57 3.18 -2.30
CA ASP A 5 -15.96 3.09 -2.75
C ASP A 5 -16.08 2.26 -4.04
N THR A 6 -15.10 2.32 -4.93
CA THR A 6 -15.05 1.48 -6.14
C THR A 6 -14.85 0.02 -5.75
N THR A 7 -13.94 -0.29 -4.85
CA THR A 7 -13.71 -1.66 -4.37
C THR A 7 -14.97 -2.25 -3.74
N VAL A 8 -15.68 -1.49 -2.89
CA VAL A 8 -16.98 -1.92 -2.34
C VAL A 8 -17.99 -2.25 -3.44
N LYS A 9 -18.14 -1.35 -4.44
CA LYS A 9 -19.07 -1.59 -5.56
C LYS A 9 -18.72 -2.82 -6.39
N LEU A 10 -17.43 -3.10 -6.59
CA LEU A 10 -17.00 -4.32 -7.28
C LEU A 10 -17.42 -5.55 -6.48
N LEU A 11 -17.11 -5.60 -5.19
CA LEU A 11 -17.44 -6.73 -4.32
C LEU A 11 -18.95 -6.94 -4.18
N ASP A 12 -19.74 -5.87 -4.04
CA ASP A 12 -21.20 -5.95 -3.94
C ASP A 12 -21.90 -6.39 -5.25
N ASN A 13 -21.20 -6.32 -6.38
CA ASN A 13 -21.72 -6.72 -7.68
C ASN A 13 -20.96 -7.92 -8.31
N GLU A 14 -20.24 -8.65 -7.52
CA GLU A 14 -19.39 -9.78 -7.93
C GLU A 14 -20.08 -10.73 -8.90
N SER A 15 -21.33 -11.16 -8.59
CA SER A 15 -22.10 -12.07 -9.45
C SER A 15 -22.43 -11.52 -10.84
N LYS A 16 -22.33 -10.19 -11.04
CA LYS A 16 -22.59 -9.53 -12.32
C LYS A 16 -21.32 -9.25 -13.11
N LEU A 17 -20.20 -9.10 -12.40
CA LEU A 17 -18.92 -8.66 -12.98
C LEU A 17 -18.00 -9.83 -13.28
N ASN A 18 -18.13 -10.92 -12.55
CA ASN A 18 -17.26 -12.07 -12.70
C ASN A 18 -17.73 -12.98 -13.83
N THR A 19 -17.24 -12.75 -15.04
CA THR A 19 -17.48 -13.62 -16.19
C THR A 19 -16.27 -14.52 -16.48
N GLY A 20 -15.11 -14.28 -15.85
CA GLY A 20 -13.85 -14.93 -16.18
C GLY A 20 -13.26 -14.53 -17.55
N GLU A 21 -13.92 -13.60 -18.26
CA GLU A 21 -13.48 -13.19 -19.61
C GLU A 21 -12.26 -12.29 -19.58
N TYR A 22 -12.18 -11.39 -18.60
CA TYR A 22 -11.07 -10.46 -18.48
C TYR A 22 -9.84 -11.10 -17.82
N TRP A 23 -10.06 -11.82 -16.73
CA TRP A 23 -9.01 -12.40 -15.91
C TRP A 23 -9.57 -13.60 -15.14
N ASN A 24 -8.76 -14.63 -14.93
CA ASN A 24 -9.18 -15.81 -14.19
C ASN A 24 -8.16 -16.16 -13.10
N ALA A 25 -8.60 -16.18 -11.85
CA ALA A 25 -7.75 -16.49 -10.70
C ALA A 25 -7.18 -17.90 -10.73
N GLU A 26 -7.88 -18.86 -11.33
CA GLU A 26 -7.36 -20.23 -11.50
C GLU A 26 -6.13 -20.26 -12.41
N ASP A 27 -6.15 -19.46 -13.48
CA ASP A 27 -5.04 -19.32 -14.40
C ASP A 27 -3.88 -18.53 -13.79
N ALA A 28 -4.20 -17.56 -12.92
CA ALA A 28 -3.23 -16.75 -12.20
C ALA A 28 -2.63 -17.43 -10.97
N LEU A 29 -3.28 -18.49 -10.47
CA LEU A 29 -2.86 -19.15 -9.25
C LEU A 29 -1.51 -19.83 -9.43
N TYR A 30 -0.56 -19.43 -8.60
CA TYR A 30 0.70 -20.11 -8.44
C TYR A 30 0.95 -20.39 -6.97
N ARG A 31 0.81 -21.66 -6.59
CA ARG A 31 0.67 -22.09 -5.19
C ARG A 31 1.92 -21.92 -4.33
N LEU A 32 3.07 -21.63 -4.92
CA LEU A 32 4.31 -21.61 -4.15
C LEU A 32 4.80 -20.21 -3.83
N SER A 33 4.99 -19.35 -4.83
CA SER A 33 5.61 -18.04 -4.60
C SER A 33 5.24 -16.98 -5.62
N SER A 34 4.54 -17.35 -6.67
CA SER A 34 4.15 -16.43 -7.74
C SER A 34 2.83 -16.84 -8.36
N THR A 35 2.24 -15.96 -9.10
CA THR A 35 1.04 -16.23 -9.89
C THR A 35 1.40 -16.54 -11.33
N ASN A 36 0.48 -17.16 -12.07
CA ASN A 36 0.56 -17.24 -13.53
C ASN A 36 0.12 -15.93 -14.20
N TRP A 37 -0.32 -14.95 -13.41
CA TRP A 37 -0.64 -13.63 -13.90
C TRP A 37 0.58 -13.01 -14.58
N ASP A 38 0.36 -12.31 -15.69
CA ASP A 38 1.46 -11.66 -16.42
C ASP A 38 1.98 -10.44 -15.66
N ASN A 39 2.80 -10.70 -14.67
CA ASN A 39 3.47 -9.67 -13.89
C ASN A 39 4.59 -8.95 -14.68
N SER A 40 4.83 -9.29 -15.93
CA SER A 40 5.70 -8.53 -16.83
C SER A 40 4.98 -7.33 -17.47
N ASN A 41 3.64 -7.32 -17.45
CA ASN A 41 2.84 -6.25 -17.99
C ASN A 41 2.65 -5.13 -16.96
N SER A 42 3.34 -4.02 -17.15
CA SER A 42 3.27 -2.86 -16.23
C SER A 42 1.93 -2.12 -16.25
N GLU A 43 1.06 -2.40 -17.22
CA GLU A 43 -0.25 -1.74 -17.36
C GLU A 43 -1.34 -2.35 -16.48
N VAL A 44 -1.09 -3.52 -15.89
CA VAL A 44 -2.01 -4.25 -15.01
C VAL A 44 -1.50 -4.35 -13.59
N LEU A 45 -2.37 -4.71 -12.65
CA LEU A 45 -2.00 -4.97 -11.26
C LEU A 45 -1.05 -6.17 -11.13
N SER A 46 -0.13 -6.10 -10.21
CA SER A 46 0.57 -7.25 -9.68
C SER A 46 -0.33 -7.98 -8.69
N VAL A 47 -0.45 -9.28 -8.84
CA VAL A 47 -1.30 -10.12 -7.96
C VAL A 47 -0.42 -10.99 -7.08
N PHE A 48 -0.67 -10.96 -5.78
CA PHE A 48 -0.11 -11.91 -4.82
C PHE A 48 -1.23 -12.69 -4.14
N ILE A 49 -1.10 -14.01 -4.14
CA ILE A 49 -1.99 -14.94 -3.44
C ILE A 49 -1.13 -15.79 -2.51
N PRO A 50 -1.35 -15.77 -1.19
CA PRO A 50 -0.57 -16.58 -0.26
C PRO A 50 -0.57 -18.07 -0.64
N GLY A 51 0.61 -18.70 -0.59
CA GLY A 51 0.79 -20.07 -1.06
C GLY A 51 0.10 -21.15 -0.21
N ASN A 52 -0.37 -20.80 0.98
CA ASN A 52 -1.09 -21.68 1.91
C ASN A 52 -2.62 -21.59 1.79
N LEU A 53 -3.14 -20.77 0.87
CA LEU A 53 -4.58 -20.64 0.67
C LEU A 53 -5.13 -21.76 -0.22
N ASP A 54 -6.24 -22.36 0.23
CA ASP A 54 -7.06 -23.19 -0.65
C ASP A 54 -8.08 -22.29 -1.35
N LEU A 55 -8.01 -22.22 -2.68
CA LEU A 55 -8.97 -21.45 -3.46
C LEU A 55 -10.31 -22.17 -3.53
N THR A 56 -11.30 -21.59 -2.86
CA THR A 56 -12.70 -21.99 -3.05
C THR A 56 -13.29 -21.27 -4.27
N PRO A 57 -14.42 -21.74 -4.82
CA PRO A 57 -15.11 -21.05 -5.92
C PRO A 57 -15.45 -19.59 -5.58
N GLU A 58 -15.83 -19.30 -4.33
CA GLU A 58 -16.16 -17.96 -3.85
C GLU A 58 -14.93 -17.06 -3.89
N TRP A 59 -13.76 -17.60 -3.52
CA TRP A 59 -12.49 -16.90 -3.57
C TRP A 59 -12.05 -16.56 -4.98
N ILE A 60 -12.14 -17.53 -5.88
CA ILE A 60 -11.86 -17.34 -7.30
C ILE A 60 -12.74 -16.23 -7.85
N SER A 61 -14.03 -16.24 -7.50
CA SER A 61 -14.98 -15.21 -7.88
C SER A 61 -14.58 -13.82 -7.38
N GLU A 62 -14.21 -13.71 -6.11
CA GLU A 62 -13.73 -12.44 -5.52
C GLU A 62 -12.46 -11.93 -6.23
N LEU A 63 -11.46 -12.79 -6.43
CA LEU A 63 -10.21 -12.42 -7.08
C LEU A 63 -10.45 -11.94 -8.53
N ASN A 64 -11.29 -12.65 -9.28
CA ASN A 64 -11.66 -12.26 -10.64
C ASN A 64 -12.37 -10.90 -10.68
N THR A 65 -13.17 -10.61 -9.66
CA THR A 65 -13.84 -9.32 -9.53
C THR A 65 -12.85 -8.21 -9.18
N LEU A 66 -11.93 -8.46 -8.25
CA LEU A 66 -10.92 -7.48 -7.82
C LEU A 66 -9.91 -7.16 -8.93
N ALA A 67 -9.64 -8.06 -9.86
CA ALA A 67 -8.79 -7.78 -11.02
C ALA A 67 -9.29 -6.60 -11.86
N GLN A 68 -10.59 -6.29 -11.80
CA GLN A 68 -11.16 -5.14 -12.50
C GLN A 68 -10.73 -3.78 -11.90
N LEU A 69 -10.01 -3.77 -10.77
CA LEU A 69 -9.33 -2.57 -10.29
C LEU A 69 -8.29 -2.04 -11.30
N ASP A 70 -7.82 -2.85 -12.24
CA ASP A 70 -6.98 -2.43 -13.37
C ASP A 70 -7.57 -1.27 -14.15
N PHE A 71 -8.89 -1.20 -14.26
CA PHE A 71 -9.54 -0.12 -15.02
C PHE A 71 -9.53 1.24 -14.31
N THR A 72 -9.23 1.30 -13.03
CA THR A 72 -9.29 2.55 -12.25
C THR A 72 -7.97 2.92 -11.59
N THR A 73 -7.22 1.94 -11.12
CA THR A 73 -6.01 2.14 -10.32
C THR A 73 -4.92 2.94 -11.03
N PRO A 74 -4.59 2.67 -12.32
CA PRO A 74 -3.57 3.42 -13.04
C PRO A 74 -3.90 4.92 -13.14
N ALA A 75 -5.16 5.25 -13.46
CA ALA A 75 -5.59 6.63 -13.58
C ALA A 75 -5.57 7.37 -12.23
N ILE A 76 -5.91 6.66 -11.15
CA ILE A 76 -5.87 7.25 -9.81
C ILE A 76 -4.42 7.49 -9.37
N LEU A 77 -3.51 6.56 -9.61
CA LEU A 77 -2.09 6.76 -9.28
C LEU A 77 -1.50 7.92 -10.10
N ALA A 78 -1.78 7.98 -11.40
CA ALA A 78 -1.30 9.07 -12.26
C ALA A 78 -1.81 10.45 -11.83
N ALA A 79 -3.00 10.52 -11.21
CA ALA A 79 -3.54 11.76 -10.65
C ALA A 79 -2.93 12.15 -9.29
N ASN A 80 -2.09 11.30 -8.70
CA ASN A 80 -1.46 11.50 -7.39
C ASN A 80 0.06 11.33 -7.51
N PRO A 81 0.79 12.29 -8.07
CA PRO A 81 2.21 12.14 -8.43
C PRO A 81 3.14 11.94 -7.23
N ASP A 82 2.69 12.26 -6.03
CA ASP A 82 3.43 12.02 -4.78
C ASP A 82 3.28 10.57 -4.27
N ALA A 83 2.32 9.82 -4.81
CA ALA A 83 2.14 8.41 -4.48
C ALA A 83 3.01 7.53 -5.39
N VAL A 84 3.53 6.45 -4.84
CA VAL A 84 4.38 5.50 -5.56
C VAL A 84 3.70 4.16 -5.80
N ALA A 85 2.68 3.86 -5.03
CA ALA A 85 1.89 2.64 -5.19
C ALA A 85 0.47 2.82 -4.66
N ILE A 86 -0.44 2.01 -5.20
CA ILE A 86 -1.81 1.92 -4.77
C ILE A 86 -2.26 0.45 -4.86
N TYR A 87 -2.93 -0.05 -3.83
CA TYR A 87 -3.24 -1.47 -3.76
C TYR A 87 -4.44 -1.75 -2.86
N PHE A 88 -5.04 -2.90 -3.08
CA PHE A 88 -5.99 -3.52 -2.16
C PHE A 88 -5.40 -4.79 -1.58
N GLY A 89 -5.46 -4.94 -0.26
CA GLY A 89 -5.13 -6.18 0.43
C GLY A 89 -6.34 -6.71 1.17
N GLY A 90 -6.70 -7.95 0.91
CA GLY A 90 -7.85 -8.59 1.52
C GLY A 90 -7.53 -9.32 2.82
N VAL A 91 -8.60 -9.73 3.51
CA VAL A 91 -8.51 -10.37 4.84
C VAL A 91 -7.80 -11.72 4.86
N LEU A 92 -7.67 -12.38 3.72
CA LEU A 92 -6.93 -13.65 3.60
C LEU A 92 -5.51 -13.46 3.08
N GLY A 93 -5.05 -12.23 2.92
CA GLY A 93 -3.68 -11.94 2.53
C GLY A 93 -3.48 -11.75 1.03
N GLN A 94 -4.51 -11.91 0.20
CA GLN A 94 -4.42 -11.59 -1.21
C GLN A 94 -4.16 -10.10 -1.41
N THR A 95 -3.38 -9.77 -2.44
CA THR A 95 -3.03 -8.38 -2.73
C THR A 95 -3.10 -8.10 -4.22
N MET A 96 -3.80 -7.01 -4.58
CA MET A 96 -3.82 -6.40 -5.90
C MET A 96 -3.03 -5.11 -5.83
N TYR A 97 -1.85 -5.05 -6.45
CA TYR A 97 -0.86 -3.99 -6.26
C TYR A 97 -0.50 -3.32 -7.57
N TYR A 98 -0.59 -2.01 -7.63
CA TYR A 98 -0.18 -1.21 -8.79
C TYR A 98 0.84 -0.11 -8.37
N PRO A 99 1.90 0.17 -9.14
CA PRO A 99 2.26 -0.45 -10.43
C PRO A 99 2.68 -1.91 -10.28
N ASN A 100 2.62 -2.65 -11.40
CA ASN A 100 3.05 -4.04 -11.40
C ASN A 100 4.55 -4.14 -11.16
N VAL A 101 4.91 -4.75 -10.05
CA VAL A 101 6.31 -4.97 -9.62
C VAL A 101 6.64 -6.46 -9.48
N ASN A 102 5.77 -7.32 -10.02
CA ASN A 102 5.86 -8.77 -9.80
C ASN A 102 5.94 -9.12 -8.29
N LEU A 103 4.97 -8.61 -7.52
CA LEU A 103 4.99 -8.70 -6.05
C LEU A 103 5.19 -10.14 -5.55
N ALA A 104 4.58 -11.13 -6.23
CA ALA A 104 4.71 -12.53 -5.87
C ALA A 104 6.14 -13.08 -5.96
N ALA A 105 7.04 -12.43 -6.73
CA ALA A 105 8.46 -12.77 -6.78
C ALA A 105 9.30 -12.03 -5.73
N LEU A 106 8.77 -10.95 -5.15
CA LEU A 106 9.47 -10.12 -4.17
C LEU A 106 9.24 -10.56 -2.74
N VAL A 107 8.12 -11.21 -2.45
CA VAL A 107 7.75 -11.63 -1.10
C VAL A 107 7.70 -13.15 -0.98
N PRO A 108 7.93 -13.74 0.22
CA PRO A 108 7.83 -15.18 0.40
C PRO A 108 6.37 -15.66 0.29
N PRO A 109 6.13 -16.96 0.01
CA PRO A 109 4.78 -17.51 -0.19
C PRO A 109 3.86 -17.37 1.02
N ASP A 110 4.43 -17.31 2.22
CA ASP A 110 3.75 -17.16 3.50
C ASP A 110 3.72 -15.70 4.00
N PHE A 111 3.98 -14.75 3.11
CA PHE A 111 3.96 -13.34 3.47
C PHE A 111 2.58 -12.90 3.94
N ASP A 112 2.50 -12.45 5.19
CA ASP A 112 1.26 -12.02 5.82
C ASP A 112 1.11 -10.49 5.77
N ILE A 113 0.34 -10.01 4.82
CA ILE A 113 0.05 -8.57 4.69
C ILE A 113 -0.78 -8.03 5.84
N THR A 114 -1.55 -8.88 6.54
CA THR A 114 -2.44 -8.44 7.62
C THR A 114 -1.68 -7.95 8.84
N GLN A 115 -0.38 -8.30 8.95
CA GLN A 115 0.53 -7.80 9.99
C GLN A 115 1.30 -6.54 9.55
N ARG A 116 1.13 -6.08 8.31
CA ARG A 116 1.82 -4.89 7.84
C ARG A 116 1.26 -3.62 8.47
N PRO A 117 2.10 -2.60 8.73
CA PRO A 117 1.67 -1.37 9.40
C PRO A 117 0.46 -0.69 8.76
N TRP A 118 0.40 -0.69 7.43
CA TRP A 118 -0.71 -0.11 6.68
C TRP A 118 -2.04 -0.87 6.88
N PHE A 119 -1.98 -2.21 6.93
CA PHE A 119 -3.17 -3.03 7.13
C PHE A 119 -3.67 -2.88 8.58
N VAL A 120 -2.74 -2.98 9.53
CA VAL A 120 -3.03 -2.83 10.96
C VAL A 120 -3.66 -1.46 11.26
N ALA A 121 -3.11 -0.37 10.70
CA ALA A 121 -3.62 0.99 10.93
C ALA A 121 -5.10 1.16 10.54
N ALA A 122 -5.57 0.46 9.51
CA ALA A 122 -6.95 0.52 9.05
C ALA A 122 -7.82 -0.67 9.52
N SER A 123 -7.25 -1.62 10.27
CA SER A 123 -7.99 -2.78 10.77
C SER A 123 -9.13 -2.38 11.70
N PRO A 124 -10.19 -3.19 11.83
CA PRO A 124 -11.34 -2.89 12.70
C PRO A 124 -10.93 -2.63 14.17
N ALA A 125 -9.88 -3.31 14.65
CA ALA A 125 -9.40 -3.16 16.02
C ALA A 125 -8.71 -1.80 16.26
N GLN A 126 -8.00 -1.25 15.27
CA GLN A 126 -7.25 0.00 15.40
C GLN A 126 -8.01 1.21 14.85
N ASN A 127 -8.99 0.97 13.99
CA ASN A 127 -9.74 2.02 13.30
C ASN A 127 -11.27 1.84 13.45
N PRO A 128 -11.80 1.96 14.65
CA PRO A 128 -13.25 1.80 14.89
C PRO A 128 -14.10 2.88 14.21
N THR A 129 -13.49 4.01 13.83
CA THR A 129 -14.16 5.10 13.11
C THR A 129 -14.35 4.82 11.62
N LYS A 130 -13.74 3.75 11.10
CA LYS A 130 -13.78 3.37 9.68
C LYS A 130 -13.36 4.50 8.73
N SER A 131 -12.46 5.36 9.17
CA SER A 131 -11.95 6.50 8.40
C SER A 131 -10.59 6.20 7.79
N ALA A 132 -10.07 7.10 6.94
CA ALA A 132 -8.69 7.00 6.49
C ALA A 132 -7.73 7.08 7.69
N ALA A 133 -6.71 6.22 7.69
CA ALA A 133 -5.69 6.15 8.72
C ALA A 133 -4.30 6.18 8.09
N TRP A 134 -3.33 6.80 8.74
CA TRP A 134 -1.94 6.79 8.33
C TRP A 134 -1.16 5.73 9.11
N SER A 135 -0.36 4.96 8.41
CA SER A 135 0.61 4.08 9.07
C SER A 135 1.74 4.90 9.72
N ASP A 136 2.42 4.31 10.72
CA ASP A 136 3.78 4.74 11.04
C ASP A 136 4.70 4.43 9.84
N PRO A 137 5.86 5.13 9.68
CA PRO A 137 6.82 4.80 8.63
C PRO A 137 7.37 3.37 8.75
N TYR A 138 7.55 2.71 7.61
CA TYR A 138 8.05 1.34 7.54
C TYR A 138 8.77 1.05 6.21
N LEU A 139 9.55 -0.04 6.17
CA LEU A 139 10.16 -0.50 4.93
C LEU A 139 9.13 -1.21 4.06
N ASP A 140 9.03 -0.75 2.81
CA ASP A 140 8.16 -1.35 1.82
C ASP A 140 8.67 -2.73 1.37
N ALA A 141 7.75 -3.68 1.26
CA ALA A 141 8.06 -5.01 0.74
C ALA A 141 8.25 -5.01 -0.79
N ALA A 142 7.66 -4.05 -1.48
CA ALA A 142 7.78 -3.86 -2.93
C ALA A 142 8.98 -2.99 -3.34
N THR A 143 9.97 -2.81 -2.43
CA THR A 143 11.26 -2.16 -2.68
C THR A 143 11.25 -0.64 -2.90
N ASN A 144 10.16 0.05 -2.56
CA ASN A 144 10.09 1.51 -2.62
C ASN A 144 10.87 2.22 -1.49
N GLY A 145 11.60 1.48 -0.66
CA GLY A 145 12.34 2.02 0.47
C GLY A 145 11.45 2.33 1.66
N LEU A 146 11.75 3.43 2.38
CA LEU A 146 10.96 3.85 3.53
C LEU A 146 9.73 4.63 3.06
N ILE A 147 8.57 4.18 3.50
CA ILE A 147 7.26 4.73 3.11
C ILE A 147 6.37 5.00 4.31
N ILE A 148 5.34 5.81 4.09
CA ILE A 148 4.12 5.87 4.87
C ILE A 148 2.94 5.54 3.97
N THR A 149 1.90 4.96 4.52
CA THR A 149 0.69 4.61 3.76
C THR A 149 -0.52 5.32 4.33
N VAL A 150 -1.31 5.95 3.46
CA VAL A 150 -2.69 6.25 3.78
C VAL A 150 -3.54 5.04 3.49
N SER A 151 -4.22 4.53 4.50
CA SER A 151 -5.01 3.31 4.46
C SER A 151 -6.48 3.59 4.69
N TYR A 152 -7.35 2.88 3.99
CA TYR A 152 -8.79 2.99 4.15
C TYR A 152 -9.41 1.59 4.29
N PRO A 153 -10.20 1.33 5.36
CA PRO A 153 -10.83 0.04 5.54
C PRO A 153 -11.99 -0.13 4.57
N VAL A 154 -12.07 -1.29 3.96
CA VAL A 154 -13.11 -1.67 3.01
C VAL A 154 -14.08 -2.60 3.70
N TYR A 155 -15.35 -2.19 3.77
CA TYR A 155 -16.46 -2.98 4.25
C TYR A 155 -17.47 -3.14 3.12
N ASP A 156 -18.03 -4.32 2.96
CA ASP A 156 -19.13 -4.54 2.02
C ASP A 156 -20.46 -3.95 2.53
N SER A 157 -21.52 -4.07 1.74
CA SER A 157 -22.84 -3.54 2.07
C SER A 157 -23.49 -4.25 3.27
N SER A 158 -23.04 -5.45 3.63
CA SER A 158 -23.46 -6.14 4.86
C SER A 158 -22.76 -5.60 6.12
N GLY A 159 -21.71 -4.81 5.93
CA GLY A 159 -20.86 -4.28 7.00
C GLY A 159 -19.71 -5.22 7.39
N GLU A 160 -19.45 -6.26 6.61
CA GLU A 160 -18.32 -7.16 6.81
C GLU A 160 -17.03 -6.51 6.32
N PHE A 161 -15.95 -6.63 7.11
CA PHE A 161 -14.63 -6.13 6.75
C PHE A 161 -13.99 -7.05 5.71
N ARG A 162 -13.68 -6.49 4.54
CA ARG A 162 -13.17 -7.23 3.39
C ARG A 162 -11.66 -7.02 3.18
N GLY A 163 -11.09 -5.96 3.76
CA GLY A 163 -9.69 -5.65 3.61
C GLY A 163 -9.38 -4.17 3.71
N VAL A 164 -8.22 -3.78 3.20
CA VAL A 164 -7.69 -2.42 3.28
C VAL A 164 -7.24 -1.94 1.91
N GLN A 165 -7.66 -0.75 1.53
CA GLN A 165 -7.11 0.00 0.40
C GLN A 165 -5.94 0.84 0.89
N GLY A 166 -4.76 0.69 0.29
CA GLY A 166 -3.55 1.44 0.61
C GLY A 166 -3.08 2.32 -0.53
N MET A 167 -2.45 3.44 -0.20
CA MET A 167 -1.68 4.28 -1.12
C MET A 167 -0.39 4.70 -0.42
N ASP A 168 0.75 4.38 -1.04
CA ASP A 168 2.07 4.62 -0.48
C ASP A 168 2.66 5.94 -0.95
N VAL A 169 3.28 6.64 -0.01
CA VAL A 169 4.07 7.84 -0.25
C VAL A 169 5.49 7.61 0.27
N GLN A 170 6.49 7.80 -0.59
CA GLN A 170 7.89 7.68 -0.19
C GLN A 170 8.31 8.83 0.72
N LEU A 171 9.05 8.53 1.78
CA LEU A 171 9.55 9.55 2.69
C LEU A 171 10.59 10.48 2.08
N ASN A 172 11.35 10.03 1.09
CA ASN A 172 12.26 10.89 0.34
C ASN A 172 11.53 12.02 -0.39
N GLN A 173 10.33 11.77 -0.93
CA GLN A 173 9.49 12.80 -1.54
C GLN A 173 9.00 13.79 -0.49
N ILE A 174 8.54 13.30 0.66
CA ILE A 174 8.16 14.16 1.80
C ILE A 174 9.34 15.02 2.24
N THR A 175 10.54 14.46 2.32
CA THR A 175 11.77 15.21 2.65
C THR A 175 12.05 16.32 1.66
N GLN A 176 11.83 16.08 0.35
CA GLN A 176 11.96 17.11 -0.68
C GLN A 176 10.93 18.22 -0.52
N VAL A 177 9.67 17.88 -0.28
CA VAL A 177 8.60 18.86 -0.02
C VAL A 177 8.95 19.71 1.19
N VAL A 178 9.29 19.09 2.31
CA VAL A 178 9.69 19.78 3.56
C VAL A 178 10.94 20.62 3.34
N GLY A 179 11.93 20.10 2.59
CA GLY A 179 13.19 20.80 2.29
C GLY A 179 13.00 22.05 1.42
N ASN A 180 11.95 22.11 0.61
CA ASN A 180 11.64 23.25 -0.23
C ASN A 180 10.81 24.33 0.47
N LEU A 181 10.32 24.07 1.69
CA LEU A 181 9.58 25.05 2.47
C LEU A 181 10.52 26.15 2.96
N LYS A 182 10.27 27.38 2.53
CA LYS A 182 11.01 28.55 3.01
C LYS A 182 10.37 29.13 4.26
N ILE A 183 11.10 29.10 5.37
CA ILE A 183 10.69 29.68 6.66
C ILE A 183 11.59 30.87 6.96
N GLY A 184 11.18 32.06 6.57
CA GLY A 184 12.01 33.26 6.67
C GLY A 184 13.28 33.13 5.79
N GLU A 185 14.40 33.66 6.27
CA GLU A 185 15.68 33.61 5.53
C GLU A 185 16.57 32.43 5.90
N THR A 186 16.49 31.92 7.13
CA THR A 186 17.39 30.89 7.67
C THR A 186 16.66 29.73 8.36
N GLY A 187 15.33 29.79 8.44
CA GLY A 187 14.55 28.76 9.16
C GLY A 187 14.34 27.49 8.32
N HIS A 188 14.25 26.37 9.02
CA HIS A 188 13.97 25.06 8.42
C HIS A 188 12.64 24.49 8.91
N ALA A 189 11.89 23.83 8.02
CA ALA A 189 10.76 23.01 8.39
C ALA A 189 11.24 21.57 8.62
N PHE A 190 10.59 20.87 9.55
CA PHE A 190 10.77 19.43 9.73
C PHE A 190 9.43 18.79 10.10
N LEU A 191 9.31 17.51 9.80
CA LEU A 191 8.11 16.72 10.06
C LEU A 191 8.41 15.67 11.13
N LEU A 192 7.57 15.61 12.15
CA LEU A 192 7.63 14.61 13.21
C LEU A 192 6.36 13.75 13.18
N ASP A 193 6.49 12.51 13.60
CA ASP A 193 5.34 11.65 13.88
C ASP A 193 4.69 12.01 15.25
N LYS A 194 3.58 11.33 15.57
CA LYS A 194 2.87 11.48 16.85
C LYS A 194 3.73 11.16 18.08
N ASN A 195 4.80 10.39 17.92
CA ASN A 195 5.75 10.03 18.97
C ASN A 195 6.97 10.94 19.00
N LYS A 196 6.95 12.05 18.24
CA LYS A 196 8.06 13.02 18.10
C LYS A 196 9.32 12.44 17.42
N ARG A 197 9.19 11.37 16.66
CA ARG A 197 10.28 10.83 15.84
C ARG A 197 10.37 11.63 14.55
N LEU A 198 11.58 11.93 14.11
CA LEU A 198 11.81 12.66 12.88
C LEU A 198 11.41 11.82 11.65
N ILE A 199 10.51 12.35 10.83
CA ILE A 199 10.08 11.75 9.57
C ILE A 199 10.84 12.37 8.40
N ALA A 200 10.94 13.71 8.37
CA ALA A 200 11.59 14.42 7.28
C ALA A 200 12.19 15.73 7.76
N MET A 201 13.36 16.08 7.20
CA MET A 201 14.08 17.31 7.47
C MET A 201 14.96 17.66 6.27
N PRO A 202 15.14 18.95 5.91
CA PRO A 202 16.06 19.32 4.85
C PRO A 202 17.51 18.95 5.22
N ALA A 203 18.28 18.53 4.20
CA ALA A 203 19.68 18.16 4.42
C ALA A 203 20.52 19.28 5.05
N ALA A 204 20.20 20.54 4.74
CA ALA A 204 20.87 21.70 5.34
C ALA A 204 20.69 21.78 6.87
N ALA A 205 19.58 21.27 7.39
CA ALA A 205 19.31 21.29 8.83
C ALA A 205 20.03 20.17 9.60
N TYR A 206 20.56 19.14 8.92
CA TYR A 206 21.30 18.06 9.61
C TYR A 206 22.48 18.56 10.41
N ALA A 207 23.20 19.55 9.89
CA ALA A 207 24.34 20.15 10.59
C ALA A 207 23.93 20.86 11.89
N ASP A 208 22.77 21.53 11.90
CA ASP A 208 22.25 22.25 13.07
C ASP A 208 21.91 21.30 14.22
N PHE A 209 21.56 20.05 13.90
CA PHE A 209 21.25 19.01 14.86
C PHE A 209 22.42 18.05 15.12
N GLY A 210 23.59 18.31 14.55
CA GLY A 210 24.78 17.44 14.70
C GLY A 210 24.63 16.08 14.01
N ILE A 211 23.74 15.96 13.02
CA ILE A 211 23.48 14.75 12.27
C ILE A 211 24.33 14.75 11.00
N THR A 212 25.07 13.68 10.76
CA THR A 212 25.81 13.51 9.49
C THR A 212 24.96 12.67 8.53
N PRO A 213 24.77 13.11 7.26
CA PRO A 213 23.94 12.39 6.30
C PRO A 213 24.35 10.92 6.10
N ASP A 214 25.65 10.63 6.15
CA ASP A 214 26.20 9.28 5.98
C ASP A 214 25.97 8.36 7.19
N ALA A 215 25.65 8.92 8.36
CA ALA A 215 25.38 8.16 9.57
C ALA A 215 23.91 7.67 9.65
N TYR A 216 23.05 8.13 8.74
CA TYR A 216 21.63 7.86 8.76
C TYR A 216 21.15 7.33 7.42
N PRO A 217 21.27 6.00 7.16
CA PRO A 217 20.38 5.40 6.20
C PRO A 217 18.94 5.68 6.69
N LEU A 218 18.06 6.09 5.78
CA LEU A 218 16.70 6.57 6.06
C LEU A 218 15.91 5.70 7.07
N GLY A 219 16.25 4.40 7.21
CA GLY A 219 15.68 3.50 8.21
C GLY A 219 16.07 3.77 9.67
N ASN A 220 17.20 4.43 9.92
CA ASN A 220 17.69 4.64 11.28
C ASN A 220 17.28 6.01 11.89
N VAL A 221 16.78 6.92 11.07
CA VAL A 221 16.31 8.23 11.52
C VAL A 221 15.07 8.12 12.41
N LEU A 222 14.35 7.00 12.28
CA LEU A 222 13.12 6.74 13.06
C LEU A 222 13.40 6.24 14.47
N ASP A 223 14.58 5.68 14.73
CA ASP A 223 14.93 5.08 16.02
C ASP A 223 15.55 6.11 17.00
N GLN A 224 15.83 7.32 16.54
CA GLN A 224 16.41 8.36 17.38
C GLN A 224 15.32 9.34 17.79
N ALA A 225 14.91 9.22 19.05
CA ALA A 225 14.08 10.24 19.70
C ALA A 225 14.83 11.58 19.69
N VAL A 226 14.25 12.60 19.10
CA VAL A 226 14.67 13.98 19.25
C VAL A 226 14.31 14.48 20.65
#